data_a92d24f058f0d4333169471a2ec28612
#
_entry.id   a92d24f058f0d4333169471a2ec28612
#
_cell.length_a   1.000
_cell.length_b   1.000
_cell.length_c   1.000
_cell.angle_alpha   90.00
_cell.angle_beta   90.00
_cell.angle_gamma   90.00
#
_symmetry.space_group_name_H-M   'P 1'
#
loop_
_entity.id
_entity.type
_entity.pdbx_description
1 polymer ?
#
loop_
_entity_poly.entity_id
_entity_poly.type
_entity_poly.pdbx_seq_one_letter_code
_entity_poly.pdbx_strand_id
1 'polypeptide(L)'
;MSENRADPQFREDVLAGLRGPRRAIPARWLYDERGSELFDEITRLPEYYPTRTETALLQSCRADLATRVGPQTAVIEFGAGSATKTPLLLGAIDPAAYVPIDISGDYLRSAADIVQQQFPALKVMPIEADFTQAVALPEEVGHLDRLGFFPGSTIGNFVPRSSVDLLRHMRDILGEGAKLLIGFDRIKPTNVLIPAYDDAAGVTAAFNLNLLHRINRELEGDIPVDAFAHDVRWNDMQSRIEMHLRCGRDVRFNVAGEAFAMQTGDSIYTENSHKYDLRGLRLLLRAGGWTPLTDYSDANDWFTLVLAEAAPLYAAP
;
A
#
# COMPACT_ATOMS: atom_id res chain seq x y z
N MET A 1 -20.23 -26.74 -1.36
CA MET A 1 -20.00 -25.83 -2.48
C MET A 1 -20.37 -24.44 -1.97
N SER A 2 -19.41 -23.67 -1.48
CA SER A 2 -19.61 -22.29 -1.05
C SER A 2 -19.79 -21.48 -2.35
N GLU A 3 -20.95 -20.87 -2.55
CA GLU A 3 -21.14 -19.86 -3.58
C GLU A 3 -20.11 -18.76 -3.32
N ASN A 4 -19.14 -18.66 -4.21
CA ASN A 4 -18.14 -17.61 -4.20
C ASN A 4 -18.86 -16.31 -4.63
N ARG A 5 -19.62 -15.72 -3.71
CA ARG A 5 -20.27 -14.42 -3.95
C ARG A 5 -19.16 -13.39 -3.98
N ALA A 6 -19.01 -12.75 -5.13
CA ALA A 6 -18.11 -11.60 -5.28
C ALA A 6 -18.35 -10.58 -4.16
N ASP A 7 -17.29 -9.96 -3.68
CA ASP A 7 -17.36 -8.86 -2.70
C ASP A 7 -18.31 -7.77 -3.27
N PRO A 8 -19.40 -7.43 -2.54
CA PRO A 8 -20.35 -6.40 -3.01
C PRO A 8 -19.69 -5.05 -3.30
N GLN A 9 -18.67 -4.69 -2.53
CA GLN A 9 -17.94 -3.43 -2.73
C GLN A 9 -17.07 -3.49 -3.99
N PHE A 10 -16.45 -4.65 -4.29
CA PHE A 10 -15.73 -4.85 -5.56
C PHE A 10 -16.65 -4.65 -6.75
N ARG A 11 -17.84 -5.25 -6.71
CA ARG A 11 -18.83 -5.08 -7.77
C ARG A 11 -19.23 -3.61 -7.94
N GLU A 12 -19.53 -2.91 -6.85
CA GLU A 12 -19.94 -1.51 -6.88
C GLU A 12 -18.83 -0.61 -7.44
N ASP A 13 -17.60 -0.75 -6.95
CA ASP A 13 -16.46 0.05 -7.39
C ASP A 13 -16.13 -0.17 -8.87
N VAL A 14 -16.16 -1.43 -9.34
CA VAL A 14 -15.90 -1.75 -10.75
C VAL A 14 -16.96 -1.13 -11.66
N LEU A 15 -18.25 -1.30 -11.35
CA LEU A 15 -19.33 -0.76 -12.15
C LEU A 15 -19.30 0.79 -12.15
N ALA A 16 -19.11 1.41 -11.00
CA ALA A 16 -18.98 2.87 -10.88
C ALA A 16 -17.78 3.38 -11.69
N GLY A 17 -16.64 2.67 -11.56
CA GLY A 17 -15.42 3.01 -12.29
C GLY A 17 -15.55 2.91 -13.80
N LEU A 18 -16.19 1.87 -14.31
CA LEU A 18 -16.40 1.68 -15.76
C LEU A 18 -17.42 2.66 -16.36
N ARG A 19 -18.42 3.10 -15.57
CA ARG A 19 -19.43 4.08 -15.99
C ARG A 19 -18.89 5.52 -16.01
N GLY A 20 -17.84 5.79 -15.27
CA GLY A 20 -17.29 7.13 -15.11
C GLY A 20 -16.76 7.71 -16.42
N PRO A 21 -16.75 9.04 -16.57
CA PRO A 21 -16.18 9.72 -17.74
C PRO A 21 -14.66 9.52 -17.82
N ARG A 22 -14.01 9.31 -16.70
CA ARG A 22 -12.65 8.79 -16.55
C ARG A 22 -12.78 7.42 -15.92
N ARG A 23 -12.58 6.37 -16.71
CA ARG A 23 -12.65 5.01 -16.17
C ARG A 23 -11.51 4.79 -15.19
N ALA A 24 -11.84 4.43 -13.95
CA ALA A 24 -10.85 4.17 -12.89
C ALA A 24 -11.39 3.11 -11.94
N ILE A 25 -10.53 2.17 -11.55
CA ILE A 25 -10.86 1.14 -10.57
C ILE A 25 -9.86 1.28 -9.41
N PRO A 26 -10.33 1.30 -8.14
CA PRO A 26 -9.45 1.47 -6.99
C PRO A 26 -8.33 0.42 -6.91
N ALA A 27 -7.10 0.86 -6.62
CA ALA A 27 -5.90 0.03 -6.59
C ALA A 27 -5.98 -1.16 -5.62
N ARG A 28 -6.77 -1.05 -4.54
CA ARG A 28 -6.97 -2.17 -3.59
C ARG A 28 -7.45 -3.45 -4.26
N TRP A 29 -8.12 -3.37 -5.40
CA TRP A 29 -8.63 -4.51 -6.15
C TRP A 29 -7.58 -5.23 -7.01
N LEU A 30 -6.38 -4.67 -7.12
CA LEU A 30 -5.22 -5.35 -7.72
C LEU A 30 -4.71 -6.52 -6.85
N TYR A 31 -4.98 -6.47 -5.54
CA TYR A 31 -4.40 -7.36 -4.53
C TYR A 31 -5.34 -8.51 -4.13
N ASP A 32 -5.81 -9.32 -5.12
CA ASP A 32 -6.30 -10.67 -4.82
C ASP A 32 -5.10 -11.61 -4.57
N GLU A 33 -5.33 -12.88 -4.30
CA GLU A 33 -4.27 -13.86 -4.06
C GLU A 33 -3.20 -13.82 -5.17
N ARG A 34 -3.61 -13.90 -6.44
CA ARG A 34 -2.68 -13.85 -7.58
C ARG A 34 -2.00 -12.49 -7.72
N GLY A 35 -2.72 -11.41 -7.48
CA GLY A 35 -2.15 -10.06 -7.49
C GLY A 35 -1.09 -9.88 -6.40
N SER A 36 -1.32 -10.41 -5.21
CA SER A 36 -0.36 -10.37 -4.10
C SER A 36 0.92 -11.17 -4.43
N GLU A 37 0.78 -12.37 -5.03
CA GLU A 37 1.94 -13.15 -5.53
C GLU A 37 2.75 -12.37 -6.58
N LEU A 38 2.05 -11.77 -7.57
CA LEU A 38 2.70 -10.97 -8.61
C LEU A 38 3.38 -9.74 -8.02
N PHE A 39 2.79 -9.10 -7.01
CA PHE A 39 3.43 -7.98 -6.33
C PHE A 39 4.70 -8.43 -5.60
N ASP A 40 4.69 -9.60 -4.96
CA ASP A 40 5.90 -10.17 -4.37
C ASP A 40 6.98 -10.46 -5.41
N GLU A 41 6.61 -10.91 -6.61
CA GLU A 41 7.55 -11.06 -7.72
C GLU A 41 8.12 -9.68 -8.13
N ILE A 42 7.28 -8.64 -8.26
CA ILE A 42 7.70 -7.25 -8.55
C ILE A 42 8.74 -6.77 -7.54
N THR A 43 8.52 -7.01 -6.24
CA THR A 43 9.46 -6.55 -5.20
C THR A 43 10.89 -7.09 -5.33
N ARG A 44 11.08 -8.17 -6.10
CA ARG A 44 12.38 -8.82 -6.35
C ARG A 44 13.04 -8.38 -7.65
N LEU A 45 12.32 -7.63 -8.49
CA LEU A 45 12.85 -7.17 -9.79
C LEU A 45 13.99 -6.15 -9.60
N PRO A 46 15.01 -6.21 -10.46
CA PRO A 46 16.12 -5.25 -10.40
C PRO A 46 15.69 -3.81 -10.66
N GLU A 47 14.65 -3.60 -11.45
CA GLU A 47 14.09 -2.27 -11.73
C GLU A 47 13.32 -1.71 -10.52
N TYR A 48 12.69 -2.56 -9.69
CA TYR A 48 11.87 -2.15 -8.56
C TYR A 48 12.74 -1.82 -7.33
N TYR A 49 13.38 -0.64 -7.35
CA TYR A 49 14.26 -0.16 -6.29
C TYR A 49 13.59 0.07 -4.93
N PRO A 50 12.26 0.41 -4.80
CA PRO A 50 11.70 0.85 -3.52
C PRO A 50 11.92 -0.16 -2.39
N THR A 51 11.63 -1.45 -2.63
CA THR A 51 11.78 -2.50 -1.60
C THR A 51 13.20 -2.65 -1.10
N ARG A 52 14.18 -2.77 -2.01
CA ARG A 52 15.59 -2.94 -1.59
C ARG A 52 16.16 -1.71 -0.92
N THR A 53 15.75 -0.50 -1.34
CA THR A 53 16.21 0.76 -0.76
C THR A 53 15.66 0.93 0.65
N GLU A 54 14.36 0.71 0.84
CA GLU A 54 13.72 0.76 2.15
C GLU A 54 14.28 -0.30 3.11
N THR A 55 14.52 -1.52 2.63
CA THR A 55 15.16 -2.60 3.39
C THR A 55 16.55 -2.19 3.90
N ALA A 56 17.36 -1.59 3.04
CA ALA A 56 18.70 -1.10 3.42
C ALA A 56 18.61 0.06 4.45
N LEU A 57 17.63 0.95 4.31
CA LEU A 57 17.38 2.02 5.28
C LEU A 57 16.96 1.46 6.65
N LEU A 58 16.04 0.51 6.72
CA LEU A 58 15.63 -0.14 7.96
C LEU A 58 16.83 -0.80 8.67
N GLN A 59 17.71 -1.45 7.92
CA GLN A 59 18.93 -2.04 8.46
C GLN A 59 19.88 -0.98 9.01
N SER A 60 20.05 0.15 8.30
CA SER A 60 21.00 1.20 8.69
C SER A 60 20.54 2.01 9.90
N CYS A 61 19.23 2.24 10.05
CA CYS A 61 18.68 3.05 11.14
C CYS A 61 18.22 2.24 12.37
N ARG A 62 18.39 0.92 12.36
CA ARG A 62 17.88 0.02 13.41
C ARG A 62 18.27 0.40 14.85
N ALA A 63 19.50 0.83 15.07
CA ALA A 63 20.00 1.19 16.40
C ALA A 63 19.36 2.48 16.93
N ASP A 64 19.15 3.47 16.05
CA ASP A 64 18.46 4.71 16.40
C ASP A 64 16.95 4.46 16.63
N LEU A 65 16.33 3.62 15.81
CA LEU A 65 14.93 3.20 16.00
C LEU A 65 14.75 2.47 17.35
N ALA A 66 15.63 1.53 17.70
CA ALA A 66 15.60 0.84 18.98
C ALA A 66 15.63 1.81 20.16
N THR A 67 16.46 2.85 20.07
CA THR A 67 16.60 3.87 21.12
C THR A 67 15.35 4.75 21.24
N ARG A 68 14.70 5.08 20.10
CA ARG A 68 13.56 6.01 20.07
C ARG A 68 12.23 5.36 20.34
N VAL A 69 12.08 4.08 20.02
CA VAL A 69 10.79 3.35 20.11
C VAL A 69 10.72 2.58 21.44
N GLY A 70 11.73 1.78 21.74
CA GLY A 70 11.80 0.97 22.98
C GLY A 70 11.00 -0.34 22.92
N PRO A 71 11.26 -1.26 23.89
CA PRO A 71 10.75 -2.63 23.83
C PRO A 71 9.30 -2.81 24.32
N GLN A 72 8.76 -1.88 25.11
CA GLN A 72 7.36 -1.93 25.59
C GLN A 72 6.37 -1.37 24.58
N THR A 73 6.59 -1.71 23.30
CA THR A 73 5.83 -1.17 22.17
C THR A 73 5.04 -2.29 21.48
N ALA A 74 3.82 -2.00 21.09
CA ALA A 74 3.07 -2.77 20.10
C ALA A 74 3.33 -2.18 18.71
N VAL A 75 3.78 -3.01 17.77
CA VAL A 75 3.89 -2.61 16.35
C VAL A 75 2.59 -2.91 15.64
N ILE A 76 1.96 -1.89 15.07
CA ILE A 76 0.75 -2.00 14.26
C ILE A 76 1.14 -1.71 12.81
N GLU A 77 1.11 -2.72 11.95
CA GLU A 77 1.48 -2.58 10.54
C GLU A 77 0.24 -2.44 9.68
N PHE A 78 0.18 -1.36 8.91
CA PHE A 78 -0.92 -1.08 7.99
C PHE A 78 -0.55 -1.55 6.57
N GLY A 79 -1.30 -2.54 6.05
CA GLY A 79 -0.99 -3.17 4.77
C GLY A 79 0.23 -4.08 4.87
N ALA A 80 0.16 -5.09 5.75
CA ALA A 80 1.30 -5.94 6.06
C ALA A 80 1.79 -6.77 4.87
N GLY A 81 0.90 -7.15 3.94
CA GLY A 81 1.24 -7.97 2.79
C GLY A 81 2.01 -9.23 3.19
N SER A 82 3.14 -9.51 2.52
CA SER A 82 4.04 -10.62 2.84
C SER A 82 4.92 -10.40 4.09
N ALA A 83 4.81 -9.26 4.76
CA ALA A 83 5.61 -8.87 5.92
C ALA A 83 7.14 -9.03 5.72
N THR A 84 7.64 -8.95 4.49
CA THR A 84 9.05 -9.23 4.16
C THR A 84 10.05 -8.29 4.88
N LYS A 85 9.66 -7.06 5.12
CA LYS A 85 10.49 -6.03 5.78
C LYS A 85 10.32 -6.00 7.30
N THR A 86 9.20 -6.48 7.78
CA THR A 86 8.77 -6.45 9.18
C THR A 86 9.75 -7.13 10.13
N PRO A 87 10.35 -8.30 9.82
CA PRO A 87 11.34 -8.92 10.68
C PRO A 87 12.55 -8.03 10.99
N LEU A 88 12.91 -7.13 10.07
CA LEU A 88 14.02 -6.18 10.31
C LEU A 88 13.68 -5.16 11.39
N LEU A 89 12.44 -4.65 11.37
CA LEU A 89 11.95 -3.72 12.39
C LEU A 89 11.77 -4.44 13.73
N LEU A 90 11.07 -5.58 13.75
CA LEU A 90 10.81 -6.36 14.95
C LEU A 90 12.10 -6.78 15.65
N GLY A 91 13.08 -7.29 14.88
CA GLY A 91 14.40 -7.65 15.41
C GLY A 91 15.25 -6.45 15.85
N ALA A 92 14.92 -5.23 15.44
CA ALA A 92 15.62 -4.03 15.89
C ALA A 92 15.10 -3.51 17.22
N ILE A 93 13.78 -3.49 17.43
CA ILE A 93 13.13 -2.84 18.59
C ILE A 93 12.69 -3.84 19.67
N ASP A 94 12.64 -5.14 19.37
CA ASP A 94 12.19 -6.21 20.27
C ASP A 94 10.85 -5.88 20.96
N PRO A 95 9.75 -5.72 20.18
CA PRO A 95 8.49 -5.20 20.68
C PRO A 95 7.73 -6.25 21.51
N ALA A 96 6.80 -5.80 22.36
CA ALA A 96 5.94 -6.67 23.16
C ALA A 96 4.85 -7.37 22.34
N ALA A 97 4.39 -6.75 21.25
CA ALA A 97 3.34 -7.27 20.39
C ALA A 97 3.48 -6.80 18.94
N TYR A 98 2.91 -7.58 18.00
CA TYR A 98 2.80 -7.24 16.60
C TYR A 98 1.37 -7.47 16.10
N VAL A 99 0.79 -6.44 15.49
CA VAL A 99 -0.58 -6.44 14.98
C VAL A 99 -0.54 -6.08 13.48
N PRO A 100 -0.37 -7.06 12.59
CA PRO A 100 -0.48 -6.82 11.16
C PRO A 100 -1.94 -6.65 10.74
N ILE A 101 -2.21 -5.65 9.91
CA ILE A 101 -3.54 -5.36 9.36
C ILE A 101 -3.44 -5.44 7.83
N ASP A 102 -4.28 -6.27 7.21
CA ASP A 102 -4.39 -6.36 5.75
C ASP A 102 -5.79 -6.81 5.33
N ILE A 103 -6.18 -6.49 4.10
CA ILE A 103 -7.46 -6.90 3.51
C ILE A 103 -7.42 -8.35 2.99
N SER A 104 -6.23 -8.87 2.71
CA SER A 104 -6.00 -10.21 2.15
C SER A 104 -5.85 -11.26 3.26
N GLY A 105 -6.96 -11.72 3.84
CA GLY A 105 -6.98 -12.49 5.09
C GLY A 105 -6.13 -13.77 5.10
N ASP A 106 -6.22 -14.64 4.07
CA ASP A 106 -5.41 -15.89 4.01
C ASP A 106 -3.92 -15.59 3.85
N TYR A 107 -3.58 -14.59 3.04
CA TYR A 107 -2.23 -14.14 2.84
C TYR A 107 -1.64 -13.53 4.13
N LEU A 108 -2.42 -12.70 4.82
CA LEU A 108 -2.08 -12.12 6.11
C LEU A 108 -1.81 -13.20 7.17
N ARG A 109 -2.66 -14.21 7.26
CA ARG A 109 -2.48 -15.32 8.23
C ARG A 109 -1.19 -16.07 7.96
N SER A 110 -0.90 -16.39 6.70
CA SER A 110 0.33 -17.07 6.32
C SER A 110 1.58 -16.22 6.66
N ALA A 111 1.55 -14.91 6.41
CA ALA A 111 2.63 -14.00 6.76
C ALA A 111 2.80 -13.89 8.29
N ALA A 112 1.71 -13.82 9.04
CA ALA A 112 1.72 -13.78 10.50
C ALA A 112 2.33 -15.06 11.12
N ASP A 113 2.01 -16.23 10.56
CA ASP A 113 2.59 -17.51 11.00
C ASP A 113 4.11 -17.56 10.79
N ILE A 114 4.61 -17.03 9.67
CA ILE A 114 6.05 -16.93 9.40
C ILE A 114 6.73 -16.02 10.44
N VAL A 115 6.13 -14.87 10.73
CA VAL A 115 6.64 -13.94 11.76
C VAL A 115 6.62 -14.60 13.14
N GLN A 116 5.53 -15.31 13.51
CA GLN A 116 5.43 -16.01 14.80
C GLN A 116 6.49 -17.10 14.94
N GLN A 117 6.82 -17.83 13.87
CA GLN A 117 7.89 -18.84 13.88
C GLN A 117 9.27 -18.21 14.07
N GLN A 118 9.51 -17.05 13.45
CA GLN A 118 10.78 -16.33 13.57
C GLN A 118 10.94 -15.66 14.93
N PHE A 119 9.85 -15.22 15.55
CA PHE A 119 9.80 -14.55 16.85
C PHE A 119 8.86 -15.29 17.82
N PRO A 120 9.25 -16.46 18.37
CA PRO A 120 8.33 -17.32 19.14
C PRO A 120 7.78 -16.68 20.42
N ALA A 121 8.51 -15.72 21.01
CA ALA A 121 8.09 -14.99 22.21
C ALA A 121 7.20 -13.78 21.92
N LEU A 122 7.14 -13.33 20.67
CA LEU A 122 6.33 -12.18 20.26
C LEU A 122 4.86 -12.56 20.19
N LYS A 123 3.97 -11.72 20.70
CA LYS A 123 2.52 -11.89 20.55
C LYS A 123 2.09 -11.35 19.20
N VAL A 124 1.77 -12.23 18.26
CA VAL A 124 1.32 -11.86 16.90
C VAL A 124 -0.21 -11.95 16.83
N MET A 125 -0.88 -10.87 16.43
CA MET A 125 -2.35 -10.75 16.41
C MET A 125 -2.83 -10.17 15.08
N PRO A 126 -2.97 -10.97 14.02
CA PRO A 126 -3.39 -10.48 12.71
C PRO A 126 -4.86 -10.02 12.70
N ILE A 127 -5.13 -8.92 12.00
CA ILE A 127 -6.47 -8.36 11.80
C ILE A 127 -6.75 -8.27 10.30
N GLU A 128 -7.73 -9.04 9.83
CA GLU A 128 -8.24 -8.92 8.48
C GLU A 128 -9.19 -7.72 8.41
N ALA A 129 -8.72 -6.61 7.84
CA ALA A 129 -9.50 -5.38 7.73
C ALA A 129 -8.95 -4.45 6.64
N ASP A 130 -9.82 -3.60 6.11
CA ASP A 130 -9.44 -2.42 5.34
C ASP A 130 -9.00 -1.32 6.31
N PHE A 131 -7.70 -1.06 6.38
CA PHE A 131 -7.12 -0.05 7.28
C PHE A 131 -7.50 1.41 6.92
N THR A 132 -8.21 1.62 5.82
CA THR A 132 -8.82 2.91 5.50
C THR A 132 -10.14 3.12 6.23
N GLN A 133 -10.65 2.09 6.92
CA GLN A 133 -11.86 2.10 7.73
C GLN A 133 -11.53 1.98 9.22
N ALA A 134 -12.52 2.13 10.08
CA ALA A 134 -12.35 2.00 11.52
C ALA A 134 -11.91 0.57 11.89
N VAL A 135 -10.74 0.45 12.52
CA VAL A 135 -10.19 -0.81 13.01
C VAL A 135 -10.04 -0.73 14.53
N ALA A 136 -10.64 -1.69 15.23
CA ALA A 136 -10.44 -1.85 16.66
C ALA A 136 -9.19 -2.68 16.92
N LEU A 137 -8.24 -2.13 17.68
CA LEU A 137 -7.05 -2.87 18.12
C LEU A 137 -7.43 -3.83 19.26
N PRO A 138 -6.69 -4.96 19.42
CA PRO A 138 -6.89 -5.89 20.51
C PRO A 138 -6.71 -5.20 21.87
N GLU A 139 -7.53 -5.56 22.87
CA GLU A 139 -7.44 -4.99 24.22
C GLU A 139 -6.06 -5.20 24.86
N GLU A 140 -5.40 -6.28 24.47
CA GLU A 140 -4.07 -6.67 24.96
C GLU A 140 -2.96 -5.65 24.65
N VAL A 141 -3.13 -4.83 23.62
CA VAL A 141 -2.17 -3.76 23.29
C VAL A 141 -2.58 -2.41 23.86
N GLY A 142 -3.71 -2.34 24.59
CA GLY A 142 -4.25 -1.09 25.11
C GLY A 142 -3.34 -0.34 26.10
N HIS A 143 -2.46 -1.06 26.81
CA HIS A 143 -1.54 -0.51 27.80
C HIS A 143 -0.11 -0.32 27.28
N LEU A 144 0.16 -0.68 26.02
CA LEU A 144 1.47 -0.58 25.39
C LEU A 144 1.62 0.75 24.65
N ASP A 145 2.84 1.25 24.56
CA ASP A 145 3.19 2.26 23.58
C ASP A 145 2.91 1.71 22.16
N ARG A 146 2.57 2.57 21.23
CA ARG A 146 2.19 2.12 19.89
C ARG A 146 3.09 2.72 18.82
N LEU A 147 3.59 1.85 17.96
CA LEU A 147 4.29 2.23 16.73
C LEU A 147 3.46 1.76 15.54
N GLY A 148 2.89 2.70 14.80
CA GLY A 148 2.39 2.41 13.46
C GLY A 148 3.57 2.17 12.51
N PHE A 149 3.47 1.13 11.67
CA PHE A 149 4.43 0.87 10.61
C PHE A 149 3.68 0.89 9.27
N PHE A 150 4.09 1.78 8.37
CA PHE A 150 3.46 1.94 7.07
C PHE A 150 4.53 2.02 5.97
N PRO A 151 5.10 0.86 5.59
CA PRO A 151 6.20 0.77 4.64
C PRO A 151 5.76 0.83 3.17
N GLY A 152 6.74 0.73 2.27
CA GLY A 152 6.52 0.50 0.84
C GLY A 152 6.13 1.74 0.05
N SER A 153 6.10 2.92 0.69
CA SER A 153 5.51 4.12 0.09
C SER A 153 4.03 3.92 -0.31
N THR A 154 3.32 3.03 0.38
CA THR A 154 1.90 2.73 0.16
C THR A 154 1.02 3.98 0.25
N ILE A 155 1.44 4.98 1.04
CA ILE A 155 0.81 6.30 1.09
C ILE A 155 0.73 6.98 -0.29
N GLY A 156 1.65 6.66 -1.20
CA GLY A 156 1.68 7.18 -2.57
C GLY A 156 0.54 6.70 -3.44
N ASN A 157 -0.15 5.62 -3.06
CA ASN A 157 -1.29 5.10 -3.80
C ASN A 157 -2.55 5.95 -3.60
N PHE A 158 -2.54 6.85 -2.63
CA PHE A 158 -3.66 7.72 -2.29
C PHE A 158 -3.46 9.13 -2.87
N VAL A 159 -4.55 9.76 -3.31
CA VAL A 159 -4.51 11.18 -3.67
C VAL A 159 -4.28 12.04 -2.42
N PRO A 160 -3.69 13.24 -2.52
CA PRO A 160 -3.24 14.03 -1.35
C PRO A 160 -4.29 14.21 -0.25
N ARG A 161 -5.55 14.44 -0.62
CA ARG A 161 -6.64 14.57 0.35
C ARG A 161 -6.86 13.26 1.12
N SER A 162 -6.98 12.15 0.40
CA SER A 162 -7.17 10.83 1.02
C SER A 162 -5.95 10.41 1.84
N SER A 163 -4.74 10.82 1.46
CA SER A 163 -3.53 10.58 2.26
C SER A 163 -3.59 11.30 3.61
N VAL A 164 -4.07 12.55 3.65
CA VAL A 164 -4.26 13.29 4.90
C VAL A 164 -5.32 12.63 5.78
N ASP A 165 -6.44 12.24 5.18
CA ASP A 165 -7.53 11.58 5.92
C ASP A 165 -7.07 10.22 6.47
N LEU A 166 -6.31 9.44 5.70
CA LEU A 166 -5.71 8.18 6.14
C LEU A 166 -4.73 8.38 7.31
N LEU A 167 -3.84 9.37 7.23
CA LEU A 167 -2.91 9.67 8.31
C LEU A 167 -3.61 10.09 9.60
N ARG A 168 -4.71 10.85 9.51
CA ARG A 168 -5.56 11.18 10.66
C ARG A 168 -6.21 9.94 11.24
N HIS A 169 -6.72 9.08 10.37
CA HIS A 169 -7.33 7.83 10.78
C HIS A 169 -6.34 6.90 11.49
N MET A 170 -5.12 6.75 10.95
CA MET A 170 -4.04 6.02 11.62
C MET A 170 -3.73 6.61 13.01
N ARG A 171 -3.71 7.94 13.14
CA ARG A 171 -3.53 8.59 14.45
C ARG A 171 -4.67 8.25 15.42
N ASP A 172 -5.89 8.23 14.95
CA ASP A 172 -7.06 7.90 15.78
C ASP A 172 -7.04 6.43 16.23
N ILE A 173 -6.60 5.50 15.38
CA ILE A 173 -6.39 4.08 15.73
C ILE A 173 -5.25 3.93 16.75
N LEU A 174 -4.13 4.61 16.53
CA LEU A 174 -2.93 4.45 17.35
C LEU A 174 -3.00 5.21 18.68
N GLY A 175 -3.71 6.33 18.70
CA GLY A 175 -3.90 7.15 19.88
C GLY A 175 -2.82 8.22 20.10
N GLU A 176 -3.03 9.00 21.17
CA GLU A 176 -2.12 10.09 21.55
C GLU A 176 -0.74 9.55 21.98
N GLY A 177 0.32 10.28 21.61
CA GLY A 177 1.70 9.90 21.92
C GLY A 177 2.24 8.72 21.10
N ALA A 178 1.42 8.11 20.26
CA ALA A 178 1.86 7.04 19.37
C ALA A 178 2.91 7.54 18.37
N LYS A 179 3.76 6.63 17.91
CA LYS A 179 4.71 6.91 16.84
C LYS A 179 4.26 6.27 15.54
N LEU A 180 4.74 6.81 14.42
CA LEU A 180 4.52 6.27 13.08
C LEU A 180 5.86 6.23 12.34
N LEU A 181 6.27 5.05 11.91
CA LEU A 181 7.37 4.86 10.96
C LEU A 181 6.76 4.64 9.57
N ILE A 182 6.99 5.57 8.67
CA ILE A 182 6.37 5.59 7.34
C ILE A 182 7.40 5.79 6.23
N GLY A 183 7.24 5.03 5.14
CA GLY A 183 8.10 5.09 3.96
C GLY A 183 7.55 6.01 2.88
N PHE A 184 8.45 6.79 2.26
CA PHE A 184 8.14 7.69 1.15
C PHE A 184 9.10 7.48 0.00
N ASP A 185 8.58 7.17 -1.16
CA ASP A 185 9.32 7.20 -2.41
C ASP A 185 9.51 8.66 -2.88
N ARG A 186 10.76 8.99 -3.23
CA ARG A 186 11.16 10.37 -3.53
C ARG A 186 11.04 10.68 -5.02
N ILE A 187 10.84 11.97 -5.34
CA ILE A 187 10.94 12.45 -6.71
C ILE A 187 12.36 12.21 -7.23
N LYS A 188 12.47 11.60 -8.40
CA LYS A 188 13.73 11.27 -9.07
C LYS A 188 13.55 11.21 -10.58
N PRO A 189 14.62 11.07 -11.39
CA PRO A 189 14.51 11.03 -12.85
C PRO A 189 13.57 9.92 -13.36
N THR A 190 12.80 10.23 -14.39
CA THR A 190 11.80 9.32 -14.97
C THR A 190 12.39 8.05 -15.55
N ASN A 191 13.65 8.08 -15.99
CA ASN A 191 14.37 6.88 -16.45
C ASN A 191 14.69 5.89 -15.32
N VAL A 192 14.50 6.27 -14.05
CA VAL A 192 14.51 5.37 -12.89
C VAL A 192 13.09 4.99 -12.49
N LEU A 193 12.17 5.97 -12.54
CA LEU A 193 10.79 5.77 -12.11
C LEU A 193 10.00 4.83 -13.04
N ILE A 194 10.03 5.08 -14.34
CA ILE A 194 9.20 4.33 -15.31
C ILE A 194 9.56 2.83 -15.31
N PRO A 195 10.85 2.41 -15.42
CA PRO A 195 11.18 0.99 -15.41
C PRO A 195 10.77 0.24 -14.14
N ALA A 196 10.64 0.93 -13.02
CA ALA A 196 10.17 0.31 -11.77
C ALA A 196 8.68 -0.09 -11.80
N TYR A 197 7.91 0.47 -12.75
CA TYR A 197 6.49 0.20 -12.94
C TYR A 197 6.18 -0.39 -14.32
N ASP A 198 7.19 -0.53 -15.19
CA ASP A 198 7.12 -1.12 -16.54
C ASP A 198 8.41 -1.91 -16.78
N ASP A 199 8.53 -3.02 -16.05
CA ASP A 199 9.72 -3.86 -16.06
C ASP A 199 9.87 -4.68 -17.35
N ALA A 200 11.10 -4.96 -17.71
CA ALA A 200 11.41 -5.69 -18.94
C ALA A 200 10.90 -7.15 -18.96
N ALA A 201 10.68 -7.75 -17.79
CA ALA A 201 10.14 -9.11 -17.66
C ALA A 201 8.60 -9.14 -17.79
N GLY A 202 7.92 -7.98 -17.71
CA GLY A 202 6.47 -7.86 -17.84
C GLY A 202 5.69 -8.33 -16.62
N VAL A 203 6.31 -8.43 -15.46
CA VAL A 203 5.64 -8.87 -14.22
C VAL A 203 4.64 -7.81 -13.76
N THR A 204 5.00 -6.52 -13.82
CA THR A 204 4.09 -5.42 -13.48
C THR A 204 2.92 -5.34 -14.46
N ALA A 205 3.16 -5.61 -15.74
CA ALA A 205 2.09 -5.73 -16.73
C ALA A 205 1.12 -6.87 -16.39
N ALA A 206 1.64 -8.04 -16.01
CA ALA A 206 0.82 -9.17 -15.57
C ALA A 206 0.00 -8.84 -14.30
N PHE A 207 0.60 -8.14 -13.33
CA PHE A 207 -0.07 -7.65 -12.13
C PHE A 207 -1.25 -6.73 -12.47
N ASN A 208 -1.04 -5.75 -13.33
CA ASN A 208 -2.10 -4.82 -13.72
C ASN A 208 -3.22 -5.50 -14.52
N LEU A 209 -2.88 -6.38 -15.48
CA LEU A 209 -3.84 -7.14 -16.28
C LEU A 209 -4.63 -8.16 -15.45
N ASN A 210 -4.08 -8.64 -14.33
CA ASN A 210 -4.77 -9.54 -13.41
C ASN A 210 -6.09 -8.96 -12.91
N LEU A 211 -6.21 -7.63 -12.82
CA LEU A 211 -7.48 -6.98 -12.46
C LEU A 211 -8.61 -7.34 -13.43
N LEU A 212 -8.34 -7.39 -14.73
CA LEU A 212 -9.36 -7.76 -15.74
C LEU A 212 -9.71 -9.25 -15.64
N HIS A 213 -8.72 -10.10 -15.38
CA HIS A 213 -8.98 -11.53 -15.11
C HIS A 213 -9.83 -11.72 -13.85
N ARG A 214 -9.57 -10.95 -12.79
CA ARG A 214 -10.36 -10.94 -11.56
C ARG A 214 -11.80 -10.51 -11.83
N ILE A 215 -12.00 -9.41 -12.58
CA ILE A 215 -13.34 -8.93 -12.94
C ILE A 215 -14.10 -10.01 -13.70
N ASN A 216 -13.47 -10.64 -14.69
CA ASN A 216 -14.10 -11.72 -15.45
C ASN A 216 -14.48 -12.91 -14.56
N ARG A 217 -13.62 -13.31 -13.65
CA ARG A 217 -13.82 -14.44 -12.74
C ARG A 217 -14.90 -14.20 -11.67
N GLU A 218 -14.88 -13.01 -11.05
CA GLU A 218 -15.68 -12.72 -9.86
C GLU A 218 -16.98 -11.96 -10.18
N LEU A 219 -17.04 -11.22 -11.30
CA LEU A 219 -18.20 -10.43 -11.70
C LEU A 219 -18.87 -10.92 -12.99
N GLU A 220 -18.64 -12.20 -13.36
CA GLU A 220 -19.21 -12.78 -14.59
C GLU A 220 -18.95 -11.89 -15.82
N GLY A 221 -17.72 -11.35 -15.90
CA GLY A 221 -17.32 -10.49 -16.99
C GLY A 221 -16.84 -11.28 -18.21
N ASP A 222 -16.90 -10.64 -19.39
CA ASP A 222 -16.35 -11.16 -20.64
C ASP A 222 -15.36 -10.17 -21.30
N ILE A 223 -14.64 -9.40 -20.47
CA ILE A 223 -13.63 -8.44 -20.94
C ILE A 223 -12.57 -9.19 -21.77
N PRO A 224 -12.32 -8.80 -23.02
CA PRO A 224 -11.27 -9.39 -23.85
C PRO A 224 -9.89 -8.88 -23.38
N VAL A 225 -9.27 -9.57 -22.43
CA VAL A 225 -8.02 -9.12 -21.76
C VAL A 225 -6.89 -8.90 -22.77
N ASP A 226 -6.84 -9.70 -23.83
CA ASP A 226 -5.87 -9.57 -24.94
C ASP A 226 -6.01 -8.26 -25.76
N ALA A 227 -7.11 -7.53 -25.58
CA ALA A 227 -7.29 -6.20 -26.16
C ALA A 227 -6.66 -5.08 -25.33
N PHE A 228 -6.17 -5.37 -24.13
CA PHE A 228 -5.63 -4.38 -23.22
C PHE A 228 -4.12 -4.57 -23.03
N ALA A 229 -3.43 -3.46 -22.93
CA ALA A 229 -2.01 -3.42 -22.62
C ALA A 229 -1.77 -2.56 -21.37
N HIS A 230 -0.80 -2.96 -20.55
CA HIS A 230 -0.28 -2.14 -19.48
C HIS A 230 0.37 -0.87 -20.04
N ASP A 231 0.11 0.29 -19.41
CA ASP A 231 0.60 1.59 -19.86
C ASP A 231 0.95 2.43 -18.63
N VAL A 232 2.20 2.83 -18.52
CA VAL A 232 2.75 3.60 -17.40
C VAL A 232 3.00 5.04 -17.84
N ARG A 233 2.53 5.98 -17.03
CA ARG A 233 2.65 7.42 -17.30
C ARG A 233 3.25 8.15 -16.10
N TRP A 234 4.20 9.03 -16.37
CA TRP A 234 4.62 10.04 -15.40
C TRP A 234 3.71 11.28 -15.52
N ASN A 235 3.07 11.64 -14.42
CA ASN A 235 2.31 12.88 -14.32
C ASN A 235 3.14 13.91 -13.55
N ASP A 236 3.78 14.81 -14.27
CA ASP A 236 4.69 15.82 -13.70
C ASP A 236 3.98 16.81 -12.77
N MET A 237 2.76 17.22 -13.12
CA MET A 237 1.96 18.15 -12.31
C MET A 237 1.57 17.58 -10.94
N GLN A 238 1.39 16.27 -10.88
CA GLN A 238 0.97 15.55 -9.66
C GLN A 238 2.15 14.82 -9.00
N SER A 239 3.33 14.84 -9.62
CA SER A 239 4.53 14.12 -9.18
C SER A 239 4.23 12.65 -8.86
N ARG A 240 3.62 11.93 -9.82
CA ARG A 240 3.23 10.53 -9.62
C ARG A 240 3.39 9.68 -10.87
N ILE A 241 3.63 8.41 -10.66
CA ILE A 241 3.38 7.36 -11.66
C ILE A 241 1.88 7.05 -11.68
N GLU A 242 1.33 6.87 -12.87
CA GLU A 242 -0.02 6.38 -13.10
C GLU A 242 0.05 5.07 -13.89
N MET A 243 -0.62 4.04 -13.42
CA MET A 243 -0.81 2.80 -14.15
C MET A 243 -2.19 2.78 -14.81
N HIS A 244 -2.21 2.36 -16.05
CA HIS A 244 -3.40 2.26 -16.88
C HIS A 244 -3.46 0.90 -17.59
N LEU A 245 -4.66 0.47 -17.92
CA LEU A 245 -4.92 -0.59 -18.88
C LEU A 245 -5.47 0.06 -20.15
N ARG A 246 -4.63 0.18 -21.19
CA ARG A 246 -4.94 0.86 -22.43
C ARG A 246 -5.57 -0.10 -23.44
N CYS A 247 -6.74 0.28 -23.97
CA CYS A 247 -7.44 -0.48 -24.99
C CYS A 247 -6.72 -0.35 -26.36
N GLY A 248 -6.33 -1.46 -26.95
CA GLY A 248 -5.61 -1.53 -28.23
C GLY A 248 -6.51 -1.66 -29.46
N ARG A 249 -7.79 -2.00 -29.30
CA ARG A 249 -8.81 -2.09 -30.34
C ARG A 249 -10.19 -1.79 -29.75
N ASP A 250 -11.14 -1.40 -30.59
CA ASP A 250 -12.52 -1.22 -30.16
C ASP A 250 -13.10 -2.53 -29.60
N VAL A 251 -13.68 -2.47 -28.41
CA VAL A 251 -14.25 -3.62 -27.72
C VAL A 251 -15.62 -3.34 -27.16
N ARG A 252 -16.42 -4.41 -27.04
CA ARG A 252 -17.65 -4.44 -26.26
C ARG A 252 -17.57 -5.61 -25.32
N PHE A 253 -18.02 -5.43 -24.10
CA PHE A 253 -17.98 -6.47 -23.08
C PHE A 253 -19.08 -6.24 -22.04
N ASN A 254 -19.35 -7.25 -21.24
CA ASN A 254 -20.29 -7.18 -20.13
C ASN A 254 -19.54 -7.40 -18.82
N VAL A 255 -20.04 -6.78 -17.75
CA VAL A 255 -19.59 -7.02 -16.37
C VAL A 255 -20.82 -6.97 -15.47
N ALA A 256 -21.03 -8.00 -14.67
CA ALA A 256 -22.16 -8.12 -13.75
C ALA A 256 -23.53 -7.83 -14.40
N GLY A 257 -23.71 -8.25 -15.67
CA GLY A 257 -24.93 -8.06 -16.45
C GLY A 257 -25.09 -6.70 -17.12
N GLU A 258 -24.09 -5.80 -17.05
CA GLU A 258 -24.10 -4.50 -17.71
C GLU A 258 -23.14 -4.46 -18.90
N ALA A 259 -23.60 -3.86 -20.01
CA ALA A 259 -22.83 -3.73 -21.24
C ALA A 259 -21.99 -2.46 -21.26
N PHE A 260 -20.71 -2.61 -21.64
CA PHE A 260 -19.74 -1.54 -21.79
C PHE A 260 -19.10 -1.55 -23.17
N ALA A 261 -18.61 -0.40 -23.61
CA ALA A 261 -17.82 -0.28 -24.83
C ALA A 261 -16.62 0.64 -24.57
N MET A 262 -15.49 0.29 -25.16
CA MET A 262 -14.28 1.11 -25.16
C MET A 262 -13.71 1.18 -26.57
N GLN A 263 -13.21 2.36 -26.93
CA GLN A 263 -12.56 2.60 -28.20
C GLN A 263 -11.04 2.40 -28.09
N THR A 264 -10.41 2.20 -29.22
CA THR A 264 -8.94 2.19 -29.33
C THR A 264 -8.35 3.46 -28.71
N GLY A 265 -7.44 3.28 -27.77
CA GLY A 265 -6.80 4.39 -27.02
C GLY A 265 -7.47 4.77 -25.70
N ASP A 266 -8.71 4.34 -25.46
CA ASP A 266 -9.33 4.47 -24.12
C ASP A 266 -8.49 3.73 -23.08
N SER A 267 -8.56 4.17 -21.83
CA SER A 267 -7.85 3.47 -20.76
C SER A 267 -8.65 3.39 -19.46
N ILE A 268 -8.39 2.36 -18.69
CA ILE A 268 -8.85 2.22 -17.29
C ILE A 268 -7.66 2.57 -16.41
N TYR A 269 -7.84 3.54 -15.53
CA TYR A 269 -6.85 3.95 -14.54
C TYR A 269 -6.92 3.02 -13.34
N THR A 270 -5.79 2.44 -12.95
CA THR A 270 -5.75 1.37 -11.96
C THR A 270 -4.98 1.72 -10.69
N GLU A 271 -3.90 2.49 -10.79
CA GLU A 271 -3.10 2.82 -9.61
C GLU A 271 -2.36 4.15 -9.76
N ASN A 272 -2.20 4.85 -8.63
CA ASN A 272 -1.26 5.94 -8.43
C ASN A 272 0.00 5.45 -7.70
N SER A 273 1.12 6.13 -7.94
CA SER A 273 2.25 6.11 -7.02
C SER A 273 2.87 7.50 -6.94
N HIS A 274 2.41 8.29 -5.97
CA HIS A 274 2.93 9.63 -5.72
C HIS A 274 4.37 9.58 -5.21
N LYS A 275 5.17 10.53 -5.68
CA LYS A 275 6.56 10.74 -5.26
C LYS A 275 6.66 12.07 -4.53
N TYR A 276 7.53 12.13 -3.54
CA TYR A 276 7.55 13.23 -2.58
C TYR A 276 8.92 13.92 -2.56
N ASP A 277 8.94 15.24 -2.42
CA ASP A 277 10.10 15.94 -1.90
C ASP A 277 10.06 16.01 -0.37
N LEU A 278 11.16 16.36 0.29
CA LEU A 278 11.23 16.42 1.76
C LEU A 278 10.23 17.39 2.37
N ARG A 279 9.96 18.50 1.68
CA ARG A 279 8.99 19.49 2.15
C ARG A 279 7.57 18.95 2.06
N GLY A 280 7.22 18.33 0.93
CA GLY A 280 5.89 17.77 0.68
C GLY A 280 5.54 16.68 1.67
N LEU A 281 6.45 15.71 1.91
CA LEU A 281 6.18 14.63 2.88
C LEU A 281 6.02 15.15 4.32
N ARG A 282 6.81 16.14 4.74
CA ARG A 282 6.68 16.75 6.07
C ARG A 282 5.39 17.56 6.22
N LEU A 283 4.95 18.26 5.15
CA LEU A 283 3.67 18.95 5.13
C LEU A 283 2.50 17.97 5.20
N LEU A 284 2.58 16.87 4.44
CA LEU A 284 1.57 15.81 4.45
C LEU A 284 1.40 15.21 5.85
N LEU A 285 2.51 14.84 6.50
CA LEU A 285 2.50 14.32 7.87
C LEU A 285 1.85 15.30 8.85
N ARG A 286 2.25 16.57 8.81
CA ARG A 286 1.67 17.60 9.68
C ARG A 286 0.18 17.82 9.45
N ALA A 287 -0.25 17.82 8.18
CA ALA A 287 -1.68 17.90 7.83
C ALA A 287 -2.47 16.69 8.35
N GLY A 288 -1.84 15.52 8.42
CA GLY A 288 -2.38 14.30 9.03
C GLY A 288 -2.32 14.25 10.56
N GLY A 289 -1.76 15.29 11.22
CA GLY A 289 -1.65 15.35 12.69
C GLY A 289 -0.42 14.64 13.24
N TRP A 290 0.64 14.49 12.45
CA TRP A 290 1.90 13.88 12.84
C TRP A 290 3.04 14.90 12.85
N THR A 291 3.84 14.92 13.90
CA THR A 291 5.06 15.73 14.01
C THR A 291 6.27 14.88 13.60
N PRO A 292 6.93 15.15 12.45
CA PRO A 292 8.15 14.46 12.09
C PRO A 292 9.24 14.67 13.15
N LEU A 293 9.82 13.58 13.66
CA LEU A 293 10.91 13.58 14.64
C LEU A 293 12.26 13.45 13.97
N THR A 294 12.38 12.50 13.05
CA THR A 294 13.61 12.25 12.28
C THR A 294 13.28 11.61 10.95
N ASP A 295 14.15 11.82 9.98
CA ASP A 295 14.08 11.21 8.66
C ASP A 295 15.41 10.50 8.33
N TYR A 296 15.30 9.33 7.70
CA TYR A 296 16.40 8.51 7.22
C TYR A 296 16.27 8.39 5.71
N SER A 297 17.26 8.88 4.97
CA SER A 297 17.29 8.81 3.51
C SER A 297 18.47 7.98 3.04
N ASP A 298 18.33 7.31 1.90
CA ASP A 298 19.44 6.63 1.25
C ASP A 298 20.39 7.63 0.58
N ALA A 299 21.59 7.16 0.23
CA ALA A 299 22.65 7.99 -0.33
C ALA A 299 22.29 8.69 -1.66
N ASN A 300 21.28 8.16 -2.38
CA ASN A 300 20.80 8.73 -3.63
C ASN A 300 19.57 9.63 -3.46
N ASP A 301 19.06 9.78 -2.24
CA ASP A 301 17.79 10.45 -1.95
C ASP A 301 16.59 9.83 -2.71
N TRP A 302 16.62 8.53 -2.93
CA TRP A 302 15.55 7.84 -3.65
C TRP A 302 14.38 7.45 -2.76
N PHE A 303 14.64 7.19 -1.49
CA PHE A 303 13.63 6.80 -0.52
C PHE A 303 13.89 7.45 0.83
N THR A 304 12.84 7.73 1.60
CA THR A 304 12.95 8.29 2.94
C THR A 304 12.00 7.54 3.88
N LEU A 305 12.53 7.04 5.00
CA LEU A 305 11.73 6.65 6.15
C LEU A 305 11.61 7.83 7.09
N VAL A 306 10.42 8.10 7.60
CA VAL A 306 10.18 9.14 8.60
C VAL A 306 9.60 8.51 9.85
N LEU A 307 10.24 8.77 10.99
CA LEU A 307 9.65 8.54 12.29
C LEU A 307 8.96 9.82 12.73
N ALA A 308 7.68 9.74 13.00
CA ALA A 308 6.85 10.85 13.44
C ALA A 308 6.09 10.47 14.73
N GLU A 309 5.62 11.46 15.47
CA GLU A 309 4.82 11.30 16.68
C GLU A 309 3.45 11.95 16.49
N ALA A 310 2.41 11.32 17.03
CA ALA A 310 1.08 11.86 17.01
C ALA A 310 1.05 13.23 17.73
N ALA A 311 0.68 14.28 17.01
CA ALA A 311 0.54 15.61 17.61
C ALA A 311 -0.57 15.59 18.66
N PRO A 312 -0.42 16.31 19.80
CA PRO A 312 -1.46 16.44 20.80
C PRO A 312 -2.78 16.90 20.15
N LEU A 313 -3.87 16.32 20.58
CA LEU A 313 -5.20 16.84 20.25
C LEU A 313 -5.38 18.14 21.04
N TYR A 314 -5.20 19.28 20.38
CA TYR A 314 -5.61 20.53 20.99
C TYR A 314 -7.13 20.46 21.16
N ALA A 315 -7.61 20.51 22.42
CA ALA A 315 -9.00 20.83 22.67
C ALA A 315 -9.28 22.18 21.99
N ALA A 316 -10.30 22.23 21.15
CA ALA A 316 -10.73 23.51 20.61
C ALA A 316 -11.03 24.46 21.77
N PRO A 317 -10.61 25.75 21.66
CA PRO A 317 -10.89 26.72 22.71
C PRO A 317 -12.37 26.90 22.98
#